data_a2d226df628ad57c795b0ddc5c6d687a
#
_entry.id   a2d226df628ad57c795b0ddc5c6d687a
#
_cell.length_a   1.000
_cell.length_b   1.000
_cell.length_c   1.000
_cell.angle_alpha   90.00
_cell.angle_beta   90.00
_cell.angle_gamma   90.00
#
_symmetry.space_group_name_H-M   'P 1'
#
loop_
_entity.id
_entity.type
_entity.pdbx_description
1 polymer ?
#
loop_
_entity_poly.entity_id
_entity_poly.type
_entity_poly.pdbx_seq_one_letter_code
_entity_poly.pdbx_strand_id
1 'polypeptide(L)'
;IVDALFGIGLNKPVTGFYAEVIRHINASDAYTIAIDTPSGLFADQHTPDGSAVVIADKTLSIQFMKKAFLLPENCPFVGDAEVVDIGMEAPDNLDSDGYLLLGSVLRHVLRPRNPYAHKGTFGHGLLVAGCDRMPGAAVLAATAAMRGGIGKLTVHTVRSVRDILAVSLPEAIHDIDDNEQYVSHINWNKLPENITAVALGPGLGTAKQTVSAMKDILDTVKCPLVIDADGLNMLAENKTWLAFLPPNSILTPHFAEFERLAGKPSDDFDRLERAKVFAQRYSVILVLKGHHTVVTFPDGRQFFNTTGNPGMATAGSGDVLTGLLLSLLAQGYAPELAAMLGVYLHGAAGDAYAEDHAASTLIASDLPRYFSEAIFRMKNVEC
;
A
#
# COMPACT_ATOMS: atom_id res chain seq x y z
N ILE A 1 -4.35 -16.88 -31.03
CA ILE A 1 -3.28 -16.13 -31.73
C ILE A 1 -2.06 -16.14 -30.83
N VAL A 2 -0.86 -16.23 -31.43
CA VAL A 2 0.41 -16.02 -30.72
C VAL A 2 1.05 -14.78 -31.32
N ASP A 3 1.20 -13.74 -30.48
CA ASP A 3 1.87 -12.49 -30.82
C ASP A 3 3.35 -12.59 -30.43
N ALA A 4 4.23 -12.50 -31.43
CA ALA A 4 5.68 -12.49 -31.27
C ALA A 4 6.32 -11.55 -32.33
N LEU A 5 5.63 -10.46 -32.70
CA LEU A 5 6.10 -9.54 -33.73
C LEU A 5 7.20 -8.62 -33.21
N PHE A 6 7.01 -8.06 -32.00
CA PHE A 6 7.95 -7.14 -31.34
C PHE A 6 8.07 -7.49 -29.86
N GLY A 7 9.29 -7.37 -29.32
CA GLY A 7 9.58 -7.48 -27.88
C GLY A 7 9.92 -6.12 -27.25
N ILE A 8 10.76 -6.12 -26.21
CA ILE A 8 11.10 -4.95 -25.38
C ILE A 8 11.81 -3.80 -26.07
N GLY A 9 12.28 -3.95 -27.30
CA GLY A 9 13.13 -2.96 -27.99
C GLY A 9 12.39 -1.78 -28.62
N LEU A 10 11.06 -1.68 -28.45
CA LEU A 10 10.30 -0.59 -29.08
C LEU A 10 10.50 0.74 -28.34
N ASN A 11 10.81 1.80 -29.10
CA ASN A 11 10.93 3.17 -28.62
C ASN A 11 10.17 4.17 -29.50
N LYS A 12 9.43 3.69 -30.50
CA LYS A 12 8.55 4.48 -31.38
C LYS A 12 7.27 3.71 -31.63
N PRO A 13 6.11 4.39 -31.74
CA PRO A 13 4.85 3.74 -32.07
C PRO A 13 4.94 2.93 -33.36
N VAL A 14 4.30 1.78 -33.37
CA VAL A 14 4.21 0.92 -34.54
C VAL A 14 3.30 1.58 -35.58
N THR A 15 3.75 1.67 -36.84
CA THR A 15 3.02 2.30 -37.94
C THR A 15 2.96 1.41 -39.18
N GLY A 16 2.19 1.83 -40.20
CA GLY A 16 2.09 1.13 -41.48
C GLY A 16 1.56 -0.29 -41.37
N PHE A 17 2.12 -1.20 -42.15
CA PHE A 17 1.67 -2.59 -42.27
C PHE A 17 1.56 -3.32 -40.89
N TYR A 18 2.54 -3.19 -40.01
CA TYR A 18 2.50 -3.84 -38.72
C TYR A 18 1.41 -3.29 -37.80
N ALA A 19 1.11 -2.00 -37.89
CA ALA A 19 -0.02 -1.43 -37.15
C ALA A 19 -1.37 -1.97 -37.67
N GLU A 20 -1.50 -2.24 -38.95
CA GLU A 20 -2.67 -2.89 -39.54
C GLU A 20 -2.79 -4.33 -39.08
N VAL A 21 -1.68 -5.07 -39.01
CA VAL A 21 -1.64 -6.44 -38.46
C VAL A 21 -2.10 -6.44 -37.01
N ILE A 22 -1.59 -5.55 -36.17
CA ILE A 22 -2.00 -5.43 -34.76
C ILE A 22 -3.51 -5.15 -34.66
N ARG A 23 -4.04 -4.22 -35.46
CA ARG A 23 -5.48 -3.92 -35.46
C ARG A 23 -6.32 -5.13 -35.90
N HIS A 24 -5.80 -5.92 -36.85
CA HIS A 24 -6.47 -7.13 -37.27
C HIS A 24 -6.47 -8.22 -36.19
N ILE A 25 -5.36 -8.38 -35.45
CA ILE A 25 -5.30 -9.25 -34.27
C ILE A 25 -6.34 -8.82 -33.25
N ASN A 26 -6.38 -7.54 -32.89
CA ASN A 26 -7.31 -6.99 -31.89
C ASN A 26 -8.80 -7.05 -32.31
N ALA A 27 -9.07 -7.16 -33.61
CA ALA A 27 -10.42 -7.33 -34.15
C ALA A 27 -10.89 -8.79 -34.18
N SER A 28 -10.01 -9.74 -33.83
CA SER A 28 -10.33 -11.18 -33.77
C SER A 28 -10.87 -11.55 -32.40
N ASP A 29 -11.84 -12.48 -32.33
CA ASP A 29 -12.34 -13.08 -31.09
C ASP A 29 -11.42 -14.21 -30.54
N ALA A 30 -10.26 -14.42 -31.15
CA ALA A 30 -9.35 -15.48 -30.76
C ALA A 30 -8.56 -15.11 -29.50
N TYR A 31 -8.41 -16.07 -28.57
CA TYR A 31 -7.54 -15.94 -27.41
C TYR A 31 -6.11 -15.60 -27.85
N THR A 32 -5.58 -14.50 -27.34
CA THR A 32 -4.29 -13.94 -27.78
C THR A 32 -3.24 -14.06 -26.67
N ILE A 33 -2.12 -14.73 -27.00
CA ILE A 33 -0.97 -14.86 -26.11
C ILE A 33 0.17 -14.01 -26.68
N ALA A 34 0.65 -13.03 -25.90
CA ALA A 34 1.85 -12.29 -26.24
C ALA A 34 3.10 -12.94 -25.67
N ILE A 35 4.13 -13.05 -26.49
CA ILE A 35 5.45 -13.53 -26.07
C ILE A 35 6.33 -12.34 -25.72
N ASP A 36 6.83 -12.34 -24.51
CA ASP A 36 7.69 -11.34 -23.90
C ASP A 36 6.98 -10.01 -23.60
N THR A 37 6.39 -9.36 -24.59
CA THR A 37 5.69 -8.07 -24.46
C THR A 37 4.62 -8.00 -25.54
N PRO A 38 3.38 -7.55 -25.24
CA PRO A 38 2.40 -7.29 -26.29
C PRO A 38 2.98 -6.33 -27.35
N SER A 39 2.95 -6.75 -28.60
CA SER A 39 3.56 -5.98 -29.69
C SER A 39 2.97 -4.57 -29.78
N GLY A 40 3.83 -3.58 -29.74
CA GLY A 40 3.44 -2.15 -29.71
C GLY A 40 3.55 -1.50 -28.33
N LEU A 41 3.56 -2.28 -27.24
CA LEU A 41 3.71 -1.78 -25.87
C LEU A 41 5.19 -1.44 -25.58
N PHE A 42 5.44 -0.29 -24.96
CA PHE A 42 6.77 0.07 -24.46
C PHE A 42 6.99 -0.50 -23.06
N ALA A 43 8.13 -1.15 -22.84
CA ALA A 43 8.40 -1.86 -21.58
C ALA A 43 8.75 -0.91 -20.42
N ASP A 44 9.46 0.20 -20.71
CA ASP A 44 10.11 1.05 -19.70
C ASP A 44 9.68 2.52 -19.75
N GLN A 45 8.71 2.87 -20.57
CA GLN A 45 8.19 4.23 -20.73
C GLN A 45 6.72 4.22 -21.17
N HIS A 46 6.06 5.34 -21.02
CA HIS A 46 4.68 5.53 -21.49
C HIS A 46 4.55 5.25 -23.00
N THR A 47 3.57 4.43 -23.34
CA THR A 47 3.20 4.19 -24.76
C THR A 47 2.22 5.28 -25.19
N PRO A 48 2.56 6.10 -26.21
CA PRO A 48 1.71 7.23 -26.58
C PRO A 48 0.27 6.82 -26.90
N ASP A 49 -0.69 7.62 -26.47
CA ASP A 49 -2.11 7.39 -26.70
C ASP A 49 -2.43 7.16 -28.19
N GLY A 50 -3.28 6.18 -28.47
CA GLY A 50 -3.67 5.82 -29.82
C GLY A 50 -2.63 4.98 -30.59
N SER A 51 -1.52 4.57 -29.96
CA SER A 51 -0.57 3.62 -30.54
C SER A 51 -1.24 2.28 -30.84
N ALA A 52 -0.81 1.62 -31.90
CA ALA A 52 -1.22 0.25 -32.20
C ALA A 52 -0.50 -0.69 -31.23
N VAL A 53 -1.24 -1.27 -30.29
CA VAL A 53 -0.74 -2.23 -29.30
C VAL A 53 -1.63 -3.46 -29.32
N VAL A 54 -1.05 -4.65 -29.28
CA VAL A 54 -1.79 -5.92 -29.16
C VAL A 54 -2.50 -5.97 -27.81
N ILE A 55 -3.79 -6.32 -27.82
CA ILE A 55 -4.57 -6.63 -26.63
C ILE A 55 -4.44 -8.12 -26.38
N ALA A 56 -3.61 -8.50 -25.41
CA ALA A 56 -3.40 -9.89 -25.06
C ALA A 56 -4.33 -10.32 -23.92
N ASP A 57 -4.80 -11.57 -23.98
CA ASP A 57 -5.46 -12.24 -22.85
C ASP A 57 -4.42 -12.73 -21.84
N LYS A 58 -3.25 -13.12 -22.36
CA LYS A 58 -2.12 -13.58 -21.55
C LYS A 58 -0.79 -13.09 -22.12
N THR A 59 0.12 -12.66 -21.24
CA THR A 59 1.49 -12.28 -21.61
C THR A 59 2.49 -13.19 -20.90
N LEU A 60 3.33 -13.89 -21.69
CA LEU A 60 4.43 -14.71 -21.19
C LEU A 60 5.71 -13.87 -21.18
N SER A 61 6.00 -13.25 -20.06
CA SER A 61 7.17 -12.39 -19.88
C SER A 61 8.45 -13.21 -19.73
N ILE A 62 9.41 -13.02 -20.60
CA ILE A 62 10.66 -13.79 -20.57
C ILE A 62 11.54 -13.29 -19.40
N GLN A 63 11.91 -14.19 -18.52
CA GLN A 63 12.83 -14.09 -17.38
C GLN A 63 12.43 -13.06 -16.31
N PHE A 64 12.01 -11.83 -16.69
CA PHE A 64 11.72 -10.74 -15.76
C PHE A 64 10.38 -10.10 -16.04
N MET A 65 9.66 -9.70 -14.98
CA MET A 65 8.47 -8.86 -15.11
C MET A 65 8.89 -7.47 -15.62
N LYS A 66 8.19 -6.97 -16.65
CA LYS A 66 8.44 -5.62 -17.16
C LYS A 66 7.67 -4.58 -16.33
N LYS A 67 8.27 -3.42 -16.09
CA LYS A 67 7.66 -2.34 -15.30
C LYS A 67 6.30 -1.93 -15.86
N ALA A 68 6.19 -1.84 -17.19
CA ALA A 68 4.94 -1.50 -17.87
C ALA A 68 3.75 -2.41 -17.50
N PHE A 69 3.98 -3.70 -17.18
CA PHE A 69 2.92 -4.65 -16.85
C PHE A 69 2.29 -4.41 -15.48
N LEU A 70 2.99 -3.67 -14.62
CA LEU A 70 2.55 -3.35 -13.26
C LEU A 70 1.76 -2.04 -13.19
N LEU A 71 1.61 -1.34 -14.33
CA LEU A 71 1.01 -0.02 -14.39
C LEU A 71 -0.43 -0.08 -14.91
N PRO A 72 -1.38 0.60 -14.25
CA PRO A 72 -2.81 0.60 -14.62
C PRO A 72 -3.09 0.99 -16.07
N GLU A 73 -2.35 1.96 -16.62
CA GLU A 73 -2.54 2.42 -18.00
C GLU A 73 -2.34 1.31 -19.03
N ASN A 74 -1.55 0.29 -18.71
CA ASN A 74 -1.21 -0.82 -19.61
C ASN A 74 -2.04 -2.08 -19.35
N CYS A 75 -2.83 -2.11 -18.27
CA CYS A 75 -3.70 -3.25 -17.92
C CYS A 75 -4.55 -3.75 -19.11
N PRO A 76 -5.14 -2.88 -19.98
CA PRO A 76 -5.94 -3.34 -21.11
C PRO A 76 -5.17 -4.15 -22.16
N PHE A 77 -3.83 -4.02 -22.20
CA PHE A 77 -3.01 -4.66 -23.21
C PHE A 77 -2.33 -5.94 -22.75
N VAL A 78 -2.08 -6.06 -21.45
CA VAL A 78 -1.18 -7.08 -20.88
C VAL A 78 -1.90 -8.39 -20.57
N GLY A 79 -3.17 -8.31 -20.19
CA GLY A 79 -3.92 -9.48 -19.71
C GLY A 79 -3.29 -10.09 -18.45
N ASP A 80 -3.34 -11.40 -18.33
CA ASP A 80 -2.69 -12.15 -17.27
C ASP A 80 -1.18 -12.32 -17.57
N ALA A 81 -0.33 -11.67 -16.80
CA ALA A 81 1.13 -11.69 -17.00
C ALA A 81 1.80 -12.77 -16.17
N GLU A 82 2.53 -13.65 -16.82
CA GLU A 82 3.30 -14.74 -16.20
C GLU A 82 4.78 -14.63 -16.59
N VAL A 83 5.68 -14.79 -15.62
CA VAL A 83 7.12 -14.83 -15.90
C VAL A 83 7.53 -16.26 -16.25
N VAL A 84 8.14 -16.41 -17.42
CA VAL A 84 8.74 -17.67 -17.88
C VAL A 84 10.24 -17.62 -17.62
N ASP A 85 10.70 -18.42 -16.68
CA ASP A 85 12.13 -18.58 -16.40
C ASP A 85 12.79 -19.39 -17.51
N ILE A 86 13.77 -18.80 -18.17
CA ILE A 86 14.56 -19.44 -19.24
C ILE A 86 15.99 -19.77 -18.76
N GLY A 87 16.24 -19.70 -17.46
CA GLY A 87 17.54 -20.02 -16.86
C GLY A 87 18.62 -18.96 -17.09
N MET A 88 18.23 -17.70 -17.33
CA MET A 88 19.20 -16.60 -17.38
C MET A 88 19.59 -16.22 -15.96
N GLU A 89 20.89 -16.28 -15.66
CA GLU A 89 21.42 -15.73 -14.42
C GLU A 89 21.33 -14.19 -14.46
N ALA A 90 20.73 -13.58 -13.42
CA ALA A 90 20.80 -12.15 -13.25
C ALA A 90 22.24 -11.77 -12.88
N PRO A 91 22.84 -10.73 -13.48
CA PRO A 91 24.14 -10.23 -13.03
C PRO A 91 24.09 -9.82 -11.56
N ASP A 92 25.10 -10.15 -10.77
CA ASP A 92 25.19 -9.84 -9.34
C ASP A 92 25.09 -8.34 -9.00
N ASN A 93 25.29 -7.47 -10.00
CA ASN A 93 25.29 -6.01 -9.89
C ASN A 93 24.23 -5.35 -10.77
N LEU A 94 23.07 -5.98 -10.94
CA LEU A 94 21.92 -5.38 -11.64
C LEU A 94 21.50 -4.12 -10.86
N ASP A 95 21.78 -2.97 -11.41
CA ASP A 95 21.31 -1.69 -10.89
C ASP A 95 19.83 -1.52 -11.32
N SER A 96 18.92 -1.92 -10.44
CA SER A 96 17.47 -1.78 -10.65
C SER A 96 16.90 -0.84 -9.59
N ASP A 97 16.00 0.03 -10.02
CA ASP A 97 15.23 0.88 -9.12
C ASP A 97 13.85 0.29 -8.78
N GLY A 98 13.45 -0.83 -9.43
CA GLY A 98 12.18 -1.51 -9.27
C GLY A 98 12.34 -2.98 -8.86
N TYR A 99 11.61 -3.40 -7.82
CA TYR A 99 11.66 -4.74 -7.25
C TYR A 99 10.25 -5.28 -7.03
N LEU A 100 10.05 -6.58 -7.20
CA LEU A 100 8.81 -7.24 -6.80
C LEU A 100 8.87 -7.62 -5.32
N LEU A 101 7.77 -7.40 -4.59
CA LEU A 101 7.62 -7.94 -3.24
C LEU A 101 7.17 -9.40 -3.32
N LEU A 102 8.06 -10.31 -2.96
CA LEU A 102 7.80 -11.74 -2.98
C LEU A 102 7.77 -12.31 -1.57
N GLY A 103 6.83 -13.21 -1.29
CA GLY A 103 6.70 -13.89 0.01
C GLY A 103 7.96 -14.69 0.37
N SER A 104 8.64 -15.30 -0.60
CA SER A 104 9.91 -16.01 -0.41
C SER A 104 11.02 -15.14 0.16
N VAL A 105 11.03 -13.83 -0.16
CA VAL A 105 11.98 -12.86 0.39
C VAL A 105 11.51 -12.35 1.74
N LEU A 106 10.22 -11.97 1.84
CA LEU A 106 9.67 -11.35 3.04
C LEU A 106 9.54 -12.30 4.23
N ARG A 107 9.46 -13.63 4.01
CA ARG A 107 9.43 -14.62 5.11
C ARG A 107 10.63 -14.50 6.05
N HIS A 108 11.80 -14.06 5.56
CA HIS A 108 13.02 -13.89 6.36
C HIS A 108 12.98 -12.62 7.23
N VAL A 109 12.06 -11.70 6.97
CA VAL A 109 11.84 -10.49 7.76
C VAL A 109 10.99 -10.77 9.00
N LEU A 110 10.13 -11.82 8.95
CA LEU A 110 9.27 -12.17 10.07
C LEU A 110 10.07 -12.57 11.30
N ARG A 111 9.78 -11.90 12.41
CA ARG A 111 10.44 -12.17 13.69
C ARG A 111 9.65 -13.23 14.48
N PRO A 112 10.30 -14.34 14.88
CA PRO A 112 9.67 -15.31 15.79
C PRO A 112 9.45 -14.65 17.16
N ARG A 113 8.33 -14.98 17.80
CA ARG A 113 8.06 -14.52 19.17
C ARG A 113 8.84 -15.35 20.19
N ASN A 114 9.59 -14.66 21.03
CA ASN A 114 10.27 -15.32 22.16
C ASN A 114 9.21 -15.83 23.17
N PRO A 115 9.29 -17.08 23.63
CA PRO A 115 8.36 -17.62 24.63
C PRO A 115 8.31 -16.83 25.95
N TYR A 116 9.37 -16.12 26.31
CA TYR A 116 9.44 -15.29 27.51
C TYR A 116 9.05 -13.83 27.28
N ALA A 117 8.63 -13.48 26.06
CA ALA A 117 8.19 -12.12 25.76
C ALA A 117 6.87 -11.78 26.45
N HIS A 118 6.66 -10.53 26.75
CA HIS A 118 5.44 -9.99 27.34
C HIS A 118 4.86 -8.87 26.46
N LYS A 119 3.64 -8.40 26.76
CA LYS A 119 2.98 -7.37 25.96
C LYS A 119 3.84 -6.10 25.72
N GLY A 120 4.70 -5.73 26.65
CA GLY A 120 5.61 -4.57 26.49
C GLY A 120 6.70 -4.80 25.44
N THR A 121 7.10 -6.06 25.18
CA THR A 121 8.08 -6.41 24.16
C THR A 121 7.59 -6.14 22.73
N PHE A 122 6.27 -6.19 22.54
CA PHE A 122 5.64 -6.00 21.24
C PHE A 122 5.12 -4.57 21.03
N GLY A 123 5.63 -3.64 21.83
CA GLY A 123 5.41 -2.20 21.68
C GLY A 123 4.05 -1.69 22.12
N HIS A 124 3.89 -0.39 21.99
CA HIS A 124 2.68 0.33 22.32
C HIS A 124 2.37 1.35 21.21
N GLY A 125 1.35 1.10 20.42
CA GLY A 125 0.89 2.02 19.39
C GLY A 125 -0.13 3.03 19.91
N LEU A 126 -0.06 4.24 19.39
CA LEU A 126 -1.12 5.24 19.48
C LEU A 126 -1.82 5.37 18.12
N LEU A 127 -3.09 5.11 18.09
CA LEU A 127 -3.95 5.36 16.92
C LEU A 127 -4.81 6.60 17.19
N VAL A 128 -4.72 7.60 16.32
CA VAL A 128 -5.58 8.79 16.35
C VAL A 128 -6.56 8.67 15.19
N ALA A 129 -7.80 8.30 15.47
CA ALA A 129 -8.76 7.92 14.43
C ALA A 129 -10.21 8.08 14.88
N GLY A 130 -11.10 8.23 13.90
CA GLY A 130 -12.54 8.29 14.10
C GLY A 130 -13.04 9.67 14.51
N CYS A 131 -14.24 9.94 14.07
CA CYS A 131 -15.07 11.07 14.50
C CYS A 131 -16.52 10.59 14.62
N ASP A 132 -17.43 11.41 15.09
CA ASP A 132 -18.84 11.07 15.25
C ASP A 132 -19.47 10.47 13.99
N ARG A 133 -19.08 10.96 12.81
CA ARG A 133 -19.61 10.52 11.52
C ARG A 133 -18.91 9.28 10.93
N MET A 134 -17.70 8.95 11.41
CA MET A 134 -16.86 7.86 10.85
C MET A 134 -16.27 6.97 11.95
N PRO A 135 -17.09 6.38 12.84
CA PRO A 135 -16.60 5.53 13.93
C PRO A 135 -15.97 4.23 13.41
N GLY A 136 -16.46 3.71 12.28
CA GLY A 136 -16.01 2.44 11.70
C GLY A 136 -14.54 2.44 11.31
N ALA A 137 -13.99 3.58 10.86
CA ALA A 137 -12.59 3.70 10.49
C ALA A 137 -11.66 3.44 11.68
N ALA A 138 -11.99 3.98 12.87
CA ALA A 138 -11.24 3.71 14.10
C ALA A 138 -11.32 2.24 14.51
N VAL A 139 -12.49 1.61 14.38
CA VAL A 139 -12.69 0.17 14.69
C VAL A 139 -11.86 -0.70 13.77
N LEU A 140 -11.89 -0.45 12.46
CA LEU A 140 -11.15 -1.23 11.46
C LEU A 140 -9.63 -1.12 11.68
N ALA A 141 -9.12 0.09 11.82
CA ALA A 141 -7.69 0.33 12.06
C ALA A 141 -7.24 -0.26 13.40
N ALA A 142 -8.01 -0.08 14.48
CA ALA A 142 -7.68 -0.63 15.79
C ALA A 142 -7.69 -2.18 15.79
N THR A 143 -8.70 -2.80 15.15
CA THR A 143 -8.80 -4.25 15.01
C THR A 143 -7.60 -4.80 14.22
N ALA A 144 -7.25 -4.15 13.12
CA ALA A 144 -6.09 -4.53 12.32
C ALA A 144 -4.78 -4.40 13.10
N ALA A 145 -4.62 -3.34 13.89
CA ALA A 145 -3.45 -3.17 14.74
C ALA A 145 -3.32 -4.31 15.77
N MET A 146 -4.39 -4.66 16.47
CA MET A 146 -4.38 -5.77 17.45
C MET A 146 -4.12 -7.11 16.77
N ARG A 147 -4.77 -7.40 15.64
CA ARG A 147 -4.56 -8.62 14.86
C ARG A 147 -3.19 -8.70 14.20
N GLY A 148 -2.55 -7.55 13.91
CA GLY A 148 -1.17 -7.45 13.43
C GLY A 148 -0.12 -7.80 14.48
N GLY A 149 -0.54 -8.01 15.75
CA GLY A 149 0.33 -8.56 16.79
C GLY A 149 0.97 -7.53 17.73
N ILE A 150 0.53 -6.28 17.74
CA ILE A 150 0.97 -5.26 18.68
C ILE A 150 0.72 -5.69 20.15
N GLY A 151 1.59 -5.27 21.05
CA GLY A 151 1.45 -5.64 22.46
C GLY A 151 0.42 -4.81 23.24
N LYS A 152 0.32 -3.53 22.95
CA LYS A 152 -0.65 -2.58 23.51
C LYS A 152 -1.06 -1.57 22.45
N LEU A 153 -2.34 -1.19 22.47
CA LEU A 153 -2.89 -0.16 21.61
C LEU A 153 -3.67 0.86 22.47
N THR A 154 -3.32 2.14 22.33
CA THR A 154 -4.16 3.25 22.78
C THR A 154 -4.83 3.87 21.55
N VAL A 155 -6.14 4.05 21.62
CA VAL A 155 -6.91 4.75 20.59
C VAL A 155 -7.35 6.08 21.16
N HIS A 156 -6.84 7.17 20.58
CA HIS A 156 -7.32 8.53 20.85
C HIS A 156 -8.44 8.85 19.88
N THR A 157 -9.62 9.11 20.41
CA THR A 157 -10.84 9.32 19.63
C THR A 157 -11.89 10.12 20.41
N VAL A 158 -13.05 10.36 19.81
CA VAL A 158 -14.17 11.09 20.43
C VAL A 158 -15.07 10.15 21.27
N ARG A 159 -15.86 10.75 22.15
CA ARG A 159 -16.72 10.00 23.07
C ARG A 159 -17.71 9.06 22.37
N SER A 160 -18.31 9.49 21.26
CA SER A 160 -19.27 8.68 20.49
C SER A 160 -18.65 7.39 19.91
N VAL A 161 -17.36 7.41 19.60
CA VAL A 161 -16.61 6.25 19.07
C VAL A 161 -16.19 5.29 20.19
N ARG A 162 -15.93 5.80 21.39
CA ARG A 162 -15.46 5.02 22.56
C ARG A 162 -16.33 3.80 22.86
N ASP A 163 -17.64 3.99 22.94
CA ASP A 163 -18.55 2.92 23.34
C ASP A 163 -18.62 1.82 22.28
N ILE A 164 -18.50 2.19 21.01
CA ILE A 164 -18.40 1.26 19.89
C ILE A 164 -17.10 0.45 19.99
N LEU A 165 -15.97 1.11 20.24
CA LEU A 165 -14.67 0.46 20.43
C LEU A 165 -14.67 -0.47 21.65
N ALA A 166 -15.24 -0.04 22.77
CA ALA A 166 -15.28 -0.85 23.99
C ALA A 166 -16.05 -2.17 23.81
N VAL A 167 -17.03 -2.19 22.89
CA VAL A 167 -17.78 -3.41 22.57
C VAL A 167 -17.05 -4.23 21.50
N SER A 168 -16.52 -3.59 20.46
CA SER A 168 -15.93 -4.29 19.30
C SER A 168 -14.50 -4.75 19.54
N LEU A 169 -13.72 -4.05 20.38
CA LEU A 169 -12.31 -4.32 20.65
C LEU A 169 -11.94 -4.00 22.10
N PRO A 170 -12.38 -4.83 23.08
CA PRO A 170 -12.16 -4.58 24.50
C PRO A 170 -10.69 -4.60 24.94
N GLU A 171 -9.78 -5.08 24.08
CA GLU A 171 -8.34 -5.11 24.33
C GLU A 171 -7.67 -3.74 24.17
N ALA A 172 -8.31 -2.77 23.49
CA ALA A 172 -7.76 -1.45 23.27
C ALA A 172 -7.93 -0.54 24.50
N ILE A 173 -6.94 0.32 24.75
CA ILE A 173 -7.00 1.39 25.73
C ILE A 173 -7.62 2.61 25.03
N HIS A 174 -8.59 3.25 25.67
CA HIS A 174 -9.26 4.41 25.10
C HIS A 174 -8.78 5.70 25.78
N ASP A 175 -8.27 6.64 25.00
CA ASP A 175 -8.02 8.02 25.38
C ASP A 175 -9.05 8.90 24.66
N ILE A 176 -9.84 9.67 25.41
CA ILE A 176 -11.03 10.32 24.87
C ILE A 176 -10.84 11.82 24.83
N ASP A 177 -11.04 12.39 23.64
CA ASP A 177 -11.08 13.82 23.41
C ASP A 177 -12.23 14.47 24.18
N ASP A 178 -12.04 15.69 24.65
CA ASP A 178 -13.09 16.46 25.35
C ASP A 178 -14.21 16.88 24.38
N ASN A 179 -13.95 16.93 23.07
CA ASN A 179 -14.95 17.19 22.05
C ASN A 179 -15.73 15.91 21.68
N GLU A 180 -17.03 16.03 21.46
CA GLU A 180 -17.89 14.88 21.15
C GLU A 180 -17.93 14.50 19.69
N GLN A 181 -17.60 15.40 18.77
CA GLN A 181 -17.79 15.23 17.33
C GLN A 181 -16.51 14.93 16.56
N TYR A 182 -15.40 15.55 16.96
CA TYR A 182 -14.11 15.42 16.25
C TYR A 182 -12.94 15.54 17.22
N VAL A 183 -11.82 14.95 16.87
CA VAL A 183 -10.56 15.10 17.62
C VAL A 183 -10.12 16.56 17.56
N SER A 184 -9.95 17.19 18.73
CA SER A 184 -9.64 18.61 18.87
C SER A 184 -8.27 18.88 19.48
N HIS A 185 -7.75 17.98 20.30
CA HIS A 185 -6.42 18.08 20.91
C HIS A 185 -5.96 16.74 21.49
N ILE A 186 -4.69 16.58 21.76
CA ILE A 186 -4.14 15.43 22.47
C ILE A 186 -3.43 15.90 23.74
N ASN A 187 -3.82 15.38 24.88
CA ASN A 187 -3.11 15.62 26.12
C ASN A 187 -1.98 14.61 26.33
N TRP A 188 -0.80 14.93 25.82
CA TRP A 188 0.37 14.06 25.90
C TRP A 188 0.76 13.65 27.31
N ASN A 189 0.46 14.46 28.33
CA ASN A 189 0.75 14.14 29.74
C ASN A 189 -0.16 13.03 30.30
N LYS A 190 -1.28 12.73 29.66
CA LYS A 190 -2.19 11.64 30.03
C LYS A 190 -1.88 10.35 29.28
N LEU A 191 -1.13 10.44 28.18
CA LEU A 191 -0.76 9.28 27.38
C LEU A 191 0.40 8.50 28.02
N PRO A 192 0.51 7.19 27.76
CA PRO A 192 1.64 6.40 28.20
C PRO A 192 2.97 6.92 27.63
N GLU A 193 4.00 7.03 28.48
CA GLU A 193 5.33 7.49 28.07
C GLU A 193 6.04 6.56 27.06
N ASN A 194 5.60 5.31 26.98
CA ASN A 194 6.24 4.25 26.18
C ASN A 194 5.53 3.98 24.84
N ILE A 195 4.94 5.00 24.23
CA ILE A 195 4.43 4.90 22.85
C ILE A 195 5.62 4.74 21.91
N THR A 196 5.59 3.67 21.09
CA THR A 196 6.66 3.29 20.18
C THR A 196 6.37 3.61 18.71
N ALA A 197 5.10 3.83 18.36
CA ALA A 197 4.66 4.27 17.03
C ALA A 197 3.32 4.98 17.11
N VAL A 198 3.05 5.85 16.14
CA VAL A 198 1.78 6.59 16.02
C VAL A 198 1.20 6.38 14.64
N ALA A 199 -0.12 6.24 14.54
CA ALA A 199 -0.83 6.35 13.27
C ALA A 199 -1.98 7.34 13.41
N LEU A 200 -2.23 8.11 12.37
CA LEU A 200 -3.30 9.11 12.36
C LEU A 200 -3.95 9.21 10.98
N GLY A 201 -5.23 9.56 10.97
CA GLY A 201 -5.92 9.90 9.73
C GLY A 201 -7.25 9.19 9.52
N PRO A 202 -7.37 7.87 9.73
CA PRO A 202 -8.60 7.14 9.46
C PRO A 202 -9.83 7.79 10.12
N GLY A 203 -10.77 8.30 9.31
CA GLY A 203 -12.04 8.84 9.77
C GLY A 203 -11.95 10.04 10.71
N LEU A 204 -10.89 10.84 10.69
CA LEU A 204 -10.75 12.04 11.55
C LEU A 204 -11.63 13.22 11.12
N GLY A 205 -11.95 13.28 9.83
CA GLY A 205 -12.47 14.51 9.23
C GLY A 205 -11.42 15.62 9.13
N THR A 206 -11.83 16.78 8.61
CA THR A 206 -10.97 17.94 8.37
C THR A 206 -11.50 19.20 9.10
N ALA A 207 -12.09 19.04 10.28
CA ALA A 207 -12.53 20.18 11.10
C ALA A 207 -11.32 21.04 11.49
N LYS A 208 -11.51 22.35 11.63
CA LYS A 208 -10.41 23.29 11.96
C LYS A 208 -9.63 22.87 13.22
N GLN A 209 -10.33 22.36 14.22
CA GLN A 209 -9.72 21.90 15.47
C GLN A 209 -8.91 20.62 15.24
N THR A 210 -9.40 19.70 14.40
CA THR A 210 -8.66 18.48 14.01
C THR A 210 -7.39 18.83 13.25
N VAL A 211 -7.45 19.84 12.38
CA VAL A 211 -6.26 20.37 11.69
C VAL A 211 -5.25 20.93 12.70
N SER A 212 -5.71 21.67 13.71
CA SER A 212 -4.83 22.17 14.79
C SER A 212 -4.23 21.02 15.61
N ALA A 213 -5.03 20.02 16.00
CA ALA A 213 -4.58 18.86 16.74
C ALA A 213 -3.52 18.06 15.94
N MET A 214 -3.73 17.89 14.63
CA MET A 214 -2.72 17.27 13.78
C MET A 214 -1.40 18.03 13.78
N LYS A 215 -1.43 19.37 13.72
CA LYS A 215 -0.21 20.19 13.80
C LYS A 215 0.54 19.92 15.10
N ASP A 216 -0.16 19.90 16.23
CA ASP A 216 0.44 19.61 17.55
C ASP A 216 1.04 18.19 17.60
N ILE A 217 0.41 17.20 16.96
CA ILE A 217 0.95 15.85 16.84
C ILE A 217 2.29 15.89 16.08
N LEU A 218 2.32 16.55 14.91
CA LEU A 218 3.52 16.61 14.08
C LEU A 218 4.69 17.33 14.78
N ASP A 219 4.39 18.34 15.58
CA ASP A 219 5.41 19.07 16.36
C ASP A 219 5.96 18.24 17.54
N THR A 220 5.16 17.31 18.07
CA THR A 220 5.46 16.54 19.30
C THR A 220 6.03 15.16 19.01
N VAL A 221 5.51 14.43 18.03
CA VAL A 221 5.87 13.02 17.75
C VAL A 221 7.28 12.93 17.20
N LYS A 222 8.07 12.03 17.83
CA LYS A 222 9.46 11.73 17.41
C LYS A 222 9.67 10.24 17.07
N CYS A 223 8.66 9.41 17.31
CA CYS A 223 8.67 7.99 16.94
C CYS A 223 8.14 7.79 15.51
N PRO A 224 8.28 6.57 14.94
CA PRO A 224 7.73 6.26 13.61
C PRO A 224 6.24 6.59 13.50
N LEU A 225 5.86 7.18 12.35
CA LEU A 225 4.54 7.75 12.13
C LEU A 225 3.91 7.18 10.84
N VAL A 226 2.63 6.80 10.90
CA VAL A 226 1.80 6.48 9.73
C VAL A 226 0.75 7.55 9.54
N ILE A 227 0.58 8.06 8.32
CA ILE A 227 -0.45 9.05 7.97
C ILE A 227 -1.25 8.52 6.77
N ASP A 228 -2.58 8.46 6.94
CA ASP A 228 -3.52 8.01 5.91
C ASP A 228 -4.75 8.93 5.83
N ALA A 229 -5.56 8.75 4.81
CA ALA A 229 -6.90 9.31 4.67
C ALA A 229 -6.98 10.82 4.98
N ASP A 230 -7.78 11.22 5.98
CA ASP A 230 -7.95 12.65 6.33
C ASP A 230 -6.65 13.30 6.81
N GLY A 231 -5.70 12.53 7.35
CA GLY A 231 -4.36 13.02 7.64
C GLY A 231 -3.61 13.46 6.38
N LEU A 232 -3.72 12.71 5.30
CA LEU A 232 -3.14 13.08 4.00
C LEU A 232 -3.86 14.28 3.37
N ASN A 233 -5.19 14.37 3.54
CA ASN A 233 -5.97 15.52 3.08
C ASN A 233 -5.49 16.80 3.78
N MET A 234 -5.31 16.75 5.11
CA MET A 234 -4.80 17.89 5.89
C MET A 234 -3.37 18.27 5.49
N LEU A 235 -2.49 17.28 5.21
CA LEU A 235 -1.14 17.56 4.68
C LEU A 235 -1.19 18.21 3.29
N ALA A 236 -2.10 17.79 2.42
CA ALA A 236 -2.23 18.36 1.08
C ALA A 236 -2.65 19.83 1.09
N GLU A 237 -3.48 20.22 2.07
CA GLU A 237 -3.89 21.62 2.30
C GLU A 237 -2.78 22.42 3.00
N ASN A 238 -1.89 21.76 3.77
CA ASN A 238 -0.83 22.39 4.56
C ASN A 238 0.55 21.84 4.20
N LYS A 239 0.95 21.93 2.93
CA LYS A 239 2.17 21.29 2.38
C LYS A 239 3.46 21.65 3.11
N THR A 240 3.52 22.78 3.79
CA THR A 240 4.68 23.15 4.63
C THR A 240 4.92 22.18 5.78
N TRP A 241 3.89 21.45 6.22
CA TRP A 241 3.99 20.49 7.32
C TRP A 241 4.78 19.23 6.92
N LEU A 242 4.84 18.93 5.63
CA LEU A 242 5.66 17.81 5.13
C LEU A 242 7.13 17.89 5.56
N ALA A 243 7.65 19.10 5.78
CA ALA A 243 9.02 19.31 6.26
C ALA A 243 9.22 18.98 7.75
N PHE A 244 8.15 18.80 8.52
CA PHE A 244 8.21 18.47 9.95
C PHE A 244 7.96 17.00 10.25
N LEU A 245 7.68 16.19 9.22
CA LEU A 245 7.48 14.75 9.39
C LEU A 245 8.75 14.09 9.93
N PRO A 246 8.65 13.21 10.93
CA PRO A 246 9.78 12.36 11.31
C PRO A 246 10.32 11.61 10.08
N PRO A 247 11.64 11.48 9.92
CA PRO A 247 12.21 10.70 8.82
C PRO A 247 11.65 9.28 8.78
N ASN A 248 11.43 8.76 7.57
CA ASN A 248 10.82 7.45 7.31
C ASN A 248 9.39 7.31 7.82
N SER A 249 8.66 8.43 8.03
CA SER A 249 7.20 8.36 8.19
C SER A 249 6.57 7.68 6.99
N ILE A 250 5.56 6.83 7.22
CA ILE A 250 4.87 6.10 6.17
C ILE A 250 3.60 6.86 5.79
N LEU A 251 3.49 7.28 4.53
CA LEU A 251 2.29 7.89 3.97
C LEU A 251 1.63 6.90 3.01
N THR A 252 0.32 6.72 3.12
CA THR A 252 -0.42 5.68 2.40
C THR A 252 -1.48 6.23 1.43
N PRO A 253 -1.14 7.14 0.50
CA PRO A 253 -2.13 7.72 -0.39
C PRO A 253 -2.62 6.73 -1.44
N HIS A 254 -3.91 6.81 -1.82
CA HIS A 254 -4.37 6.35 -3.12
C HIS A 254 -4.05 7.42 -4.18
N PHE A 255 -4.25 7.11 -5.46
CA PHE A 255 -3.83 8.00 -6.57
C PHE A 255 -4.37 9.43 -6.43
N ALA A 256 -5.65 9.61 -6.12
CA ALA A 256 -6.22 10.96 -6.00
C ALA A 256 -5.71 11.73 -4.75
N GLU A 257 -5.37 11.05 -3.65
CA GLU A 257 -4.69 11.68 -2.51
C GLU A 257 -3.27 12.10 -2.87
N PHE A 258 -2.56 11.25 -3.60
CA PHE A 258 -1.21 11.56 -4.07
C PHE A 258 -1.19 12.74 -5.05
N GLU A 259 -2.16 12.83 -5.96
CA GLU A 259 -2.31 13.98 -6.86
C GLU A 259 -2.51 15.30 -6.11
N ARG A 260 -3.24 15.30 -4.99
CA ARG A 260 -3.38 16.48 -4.13
C ARG A 260 -2.06 16.90 -3.48
N LEU A 261 -1.24 15.92 -3.08
CA LEU A 261 0.08 16.14 -2.46
C LEU A 261 1.14 16.57 -3.48
N ALA A 262 1.28 15.85 -4.59
CA ALA A 262 2.40 15.95 -5.53
C ALA A 262 2.06 16.56 -6.90
N GLY A 263 0.77 16.86 -7.15
CA GLY A 263 0.28 17.32 -8.45
C GLY A 263 -0.11 16.16 -9.38
N LYS A 264 -0.91 16.47 -10.40
CA LYS A 264 -1.41 15.49 -11.36
C LYS A 264 -0.27 15.01 -12.27
N PRO A 265 -0.03 13.69 -12.40
CA PRO A 265 0.93 13.14 -13.33
C PRO A 265 0.41 13.18 -14.78
N SER A 266 1.31 13.10 -15.77
CA SER A 266 0.95 12.95 -17.17
C SER A 266 0.51 11.52 -17.52
N ASP A 267 1.15 10.54 -16.89
CA ASP A 267 0.98 9.11 -17.10
C ASP A 267 1.43 8.34 -15.85
N ASP A 268 1.38 7.01 -15.88
CA ASP A 268 1.75 6.19 -14.72
C ASP A 268 3.27 6.13 -14.49
N PHE A 269 4.11 6.28 -15.51
CA PHE A 269 5.55 6.39 -15.33
C PHE A 269 5.94 7.72 -14.66
N ASP A 270 5.33 8.84 -15.08
CA ASP A 270 5.50 10.14 -14.39
C ASP A 270 5.00 10.07 -12.93
N ARG A 271 3.92 9.31 -12.68
CA ARG A 271 3.45 9.09 -11.30
C ARG A 271 4.50 8.39 -10.43
N LEU A 272 5.17 7.36 -10.95
CA LEU A 272 6.23 6.66 -10.25
C LEU A 272 7.44 7.57 -9.99
N GLU A 273 7.82 8.37 -10.98
CA GLU A 273 8.94 9.31 -10.83
C GLU A 273 8.63 10.41 -9.83
N ARG A 274 7.41 10.97 -9.85
CA ARG A 274 6.94 11.91 -8.81
C ARG A 274 6.93 11.28 -7.41
N ALA A 275 6.60 9.98 -7.31
CA ALA A 275 6.66 9.27 -6.04
C ALA A 275 8.09 9.20 -5.49
N LYS A 276 9.10 8.93 -6.35
CA LYS A 276 10.53 8.96 -5.96
C LYS A 276 10.95 10.35 -5.48
N VAL A 277 10.68 11.37 -6.31
CA VAL A 277 11.04 12.76 -5.98
C VAL A 277 10.38 13.20 -4.66
N PHE A 278 9.12 12.83 -4.43
CA PHE A 278 8.38 13.14 -3.21
C PHE A 278 8.98 12.44 -1.98
N ALA A 279 9.19 11.12 -2.08
CA ALA A 279 9.76 10.31 -0.99
C ALA A 279 11.17 10.82 -0.60
N GLN A 280 12.01 11.11 -1.58
CA GLN A 280 13.35 11.65 -1.38
C GLN A 280 13.31 13.05 -0.75
N ARG A 281 12.50 13.95 -1.29
CA ARG A 281 12.41 15.34 -0.83
C ARG A 281 12.01 15.48 0.63
N TYR A 282 11.08 14.65 1.07
CA TYR A 282 10.53 14.71 2.43
C TYR A 282 11.06 13.62 3.35
N SER A 283 11.98 12.78 2.87
CA SER A 283 12.55 11.65 3.60
C SER A 283 11.47 10.73 4.18
N VAL A 284 10.42 10.44 3.41
CA VAL A 284 9.26 9.62 3.78
C VAL A 284 9.20 8.33 2.96
N ILE A 285 8.55 7.32 3.49
CA ILE A 285 8.17 6.12 2.75
C ILE A 285 6.77 6.36 2.21
N LEU A 286 6.62 6.23 0.89
CA LEU A 286 5.33 6.42 0.22
C LEU A 286 4.77 5.06 -0.18
N VAL A 287 3.59 4.73 0.33
CA VAL A 287 2.80 3.54 -0.06
C VAL A 287 1.68 4.01 -0.98
N LEU A 288 1.95 4.00 -2.28
CA LEU A 288 0.98 4.41 -3.31
C LEU A 288 0.03 3.26 -3.60
N LYS A 289 -1.19 3.36 -3.06
CA LYS A 289 -2.21 2.30 -3.11
C LYS A 289 -2.77 2.13 -4.53
N GLY A 290 -2.75 0.90 -5.05
CA GLY A 290 -3.28 0.50 -6.35
C GLY A 290 -3.34 -1.02 -6.45
N HIS A 291 -3.65 -1.57 -7.65
CA HIS A 291 -3.61 -3.02 -7.88
C HIS A 291 -2.22 -3.57 -7.51
N HIS A 292 -1.18 -3.05 -8.12
CA HIS A 292 0.19 -3.24 -7.65
C HIS A 292 0.58 -2.05 -6.77
N THR A 293 0.24 -2.11 -5.48
CA THR A 293 0.65 -1.07 -4.53
C THR A 293 2.16 -0.91 -4.56
N VAL A 294 2.64 0.33 -4.71
CA VAL A 294 4.07 0.64 -4.82
C VAL A 294 4.57 1.26 -3.54
N VAL A 295 5.57 0.63 -2.92
CA VAL A 295 6.29 1.18 -1.77
C VAL A 295 7.54 1.87 -2.28
N THR A 296 7.61 3.19 -2.15
CA THR A 296 8.75 4.00 -2.58
C THR A 296 9.54 4.48 -1.37
N PHE A 297 10.85 4.22 -1.36
CA PHE A 297 11.75 4.63 -0.28
C PHE A 297 12.41 5.99 -0.56
N PRO A 298 12.94 6.65 0.48
CA PRO A 298 13.67 7.92 0.32
C PRO A 298 14.93 7.82 -0.57
N ASP A 299 15.49 6.64 -0.75
CA ASP A 299 16.63 6.39 -1.64
C ASP A 299 16.25 6.19 -3.12
N GLY A 300 14.94 6.21 -3.43
CA GLY A 300 14.38 6.09 -4.77
C GLY A 300 14.03 4.67 -5.19
N ARG A 301 14.35 3.63 -4.40
CA ARG A 301 13.94 2.26 -4.68
C ARG A 301 12.43 2.11 -4.57
N GLN A 302 11.84 1.36 -5.50
CA GLN A 302 10.40 1.08 -5.59
C GLN A 302 10.13 -0.41 -5.52
N PHE A 303 9.21 -0.80 -4.65
CA PHE A 303 8.82 -2.18 -4.44
C PHE A 303 7.35 -2.34 -4.82
N PHE A 304 7.09 -3.18 -5.81
CA PHE A 304 5.76 -3.45 -6.35
C PHE A 304 5.17 -4.67 -5.65
N ASN A 305 4.03 -4.49 -5.03
CA ASN A 305 3.31 -5.57 -4.36
C ASN A 305 2.66 -6.52 -5.38
N THR A 306 2.77 -7.82 -5.10
CA THR A 306 2.26 -8.89 -5.95
C THR A 306 1.01 -9.58 -5.38
N THR A 307 0.55 -9.16 -4.20
CA THR A 307 -0.61 -9.75 -3.52
C THR A 307 -1.81 -8.80 -3.53
N GLY A 308 -2.99 -9.38 -3.38
CA GLY A 308 -4.25 -8.67 -3.38
C GLY A 308 -5.08 -8.93 -4.62
N ASN A 309 -6.39 -8.74 -4.50
CA ASN A 309 -7.34 -8.99 -5.55
C ASN A 309 -8.42 -7.89 -5.61
N PRO A 310 -9.22 -7.82 -6.68
CA PRO A 310 -10.23 -6.76 -6.85
C PRO A 310 -11.29 -6.69 -5.75
N GLY A 311 -11.53 -7.77 -4.99
CA GLY A 311 -12.45 -7.76 -3.85
C GLY A 311 -12.03 -6.79 -2.74
N MET A 312 -10.74 -6.47 -2.66
CA MET A 312 -10.22 -5.50 -1.69
C MET A 312 -10.59 -4.04 -2.00
N ALA A 313 -11.18 -3.76 -3.16
CA ALA A 313 -11.70 -2.44 -3.53
C ALA A 313 -13.00 -2.13 -2.77
N THR A 314 -12.94 -2.14 -1.45
CA THR A 314 -14.05 -1.89 -0.52
C THR A 314 -13.69 -0.80 0.48
N ALA A 315 -14.70 -0.08 0.99
CA ALA A 315 -14.48 0.96 1.99
C ALA A 315 -13.87 0.39 3.27
N GLY A 316 -12.87 1.07 3.83
CA GLY A 316 -12.20 0.67 5.06
C GLY A 316 -10.96 -0.22 4.87
N SER A 317 -10.69 -0.73 3.65
CA SER A 317 -9.49 -1.53 3.37
C SER A 317 -8.20 -0.75 3.68
N GLY A 318 -8.15 0.56 3.36
CA GLY A 318 -7.04 1.45 3.74
C GLY A 318 -6.88 1.62 5.25
N ASP A 319 -7.99 1.73 5.99
CA ASP A 319 -7.96 1.85 7.46
C ASP A 319 -7.33 0.59 8.09
N VAL A 320 -7.65 -0.59 7.54
CA VAL A 320 -7.03 -1.87 7.94
C VAL A 320 -5.53 -1.87 7.68
N LEU A 321 -5.08 -1.39 6.51
CA LEU A 321 -3.66 -1.27 6.21
C LEU A 321 -2.95 -0.34 7.20
N THR A 322 -3.55 0.80 7.51
CA THR A 322 -3.01 1.76 8.49
C THR A 322 -2.82 1.13 9.87
N GLY A 323 -3.79 0.36 10.34
CA GLY A 323 -3.69 -0.38 11.60
C GLY A 323 -2.59 -1.43 11.59
N LEU A 324 -2.45 -2.18 10.50
CA LEU A 324 -1.40 -3.20 10.35
C LEU A 324 0.00 -2.56 10.34
N LEU A 325 0.18 -1.44 9.62
CA LEU A 325 1.44 -0.69 9.58
C LEU A 325 1.81 -0.16 10.98
N LEU A 326 0.85 0.43 11.71
CA LEU A 326 1.04 0.85 13.08
C LEU A 326 1.52 -0.31 13.96
N SER A 327 0.89 -1.47 13.81
CA SER A 327 1.26 -2.67 14.58
C SER A 327 2.70 -3.10 14.33
N LEU A 328 3.13 -3.14 13.07
CA LEU A 328 4.48 -3.56 12.71
C LEU A 328 5.53 -2.54 13.21
N LEU A 329 5.27 -1.25 13.03
CA LEU A 329 6.14 -0.20 13.55
C LEU A 329 6.27 -0.28 15.08
N ALA A 330 5.14 -0.43 15.78
CA ALA A 330 5.15 -0.52 17.23
C ALA A 330 5.93 -1.72 17.75
N GLN A 331 5.93 -2.84 17.03
CA GLN A 331 6.74 -4.03 17.32
C GLN A 331 8.24 -3.83 17.03
N GLY A 332 8.64 -2.66 16.55
CA GLY A 332 10.05 -2.30 16.30
C GLY A 332 10.59 -2.79 14.95
N TYR A 333 9.72 -3.15 13.99
CA TYR A 333 10.17 -3.31 12.59
C TYR A 333 10.69 -1.95 12.07
N ALA A 334 11.81 -1.98 11.34
CA ALA A 334 12.26 -0.79 10.62
C ALA A 334 11.15 -0.30 9.67
N PRO A 335 10.95 1.01 9.50
CA PRO A 335 9.83 1.54 8.72
C PRO A 335 9.75 0.97 7.29
N GLU A 336 10.89 0.76 6.64
CA GLU A 336 10.98 0.15 5.31
C GLU A 336 10.43 -1.28 5.32
N LEU A 337 10.83 -2.07 6.29
CA LEU A 337 10.38 -3.46 6.45
C LEU A 337 8.91 -3.53 6.86
N ALA A 338 8.46 -2.60 7.71
CA ALA A 338 7.06 -2.50 8.11
C ALA A 338 6.15 -2.16 6.92
N ALA A 339 6.59 -1.24 6.05
CA ALA A 339 5.84 -0.86 4.84
C ALA A 339 5.73 -2.05 3.86
N MET A 340 6.85 -2.70 3.52
CA MET A 340 6.85 -3.85 2.61
C MET A 340 6.02 -5.01 3.16
N LEU A 341 6.27 -5.40 4.42
CA LEU A 341 5.58 -6.53 5.04
C LEU A 341 4.09 -6.24 5.23
N GLY A 342 3.73 -5.03 5.65
CA GLY A 342 2.34 -4.62 5.85
C GLY A 342 1.54 -4.64 4.56
N VAL A 343 2.08 -4.09 3.46
CA VAL A 343 1.43 -4.10 2.15
C VAL A 343 1.26 -5.53 1.63
N TYR A 344 2.30 -6.36 1.73
CA TYR A 344 2.24 -7.75 1.31
C TYR A 344 1.20 -8.55 2.11
N LEU A 345 1.25 -8.50 3.44
CA LEU A 345 0.31 -9.24 4.31
C LEU A 345 -1.13 -8.78 4.14
N HIS A 346 -1.34 -7.49 3.92
CA HIS A 346 -2.67 -6.93 3.67
C HIS A 346 -3.27 -7.51 2.38
N GLY A 347 -2.50 -7.52 1.28
CA GLY A 347 -2.91 -8.14 0.02
C GLY A 347 -3.12 -9.65 0.15
N ALA A 348 -2.14 -10.36 0.73
CA ALA A 348 -2.21 -11.80 0.93
C ALA A 348 -3.40 -12.25 1.82
N ALA A 349 -3.85 -11.41 2.75
CA ALA A 349 -5.07 -11.67 3.51
C ALA A 349 -6.32 -11.62 2.62
N GLY A 350 -6.37 -10.69 1.67
CA GLY A 350 -7.43 -10.63 0.67
C GLY A 350 -7.44 -11.86 -0.26
N ASP A 351 -6.25 -12.31 -0.66
CA ASP A 351 -6.10 -13.50 -1.50
C ASP A 351 -6.51 -14.77 -0.75
N ALA A 352 -6.10 -14.89 0.51
CA ALA A 352 -6.52 -16.01 1.36
C ALA A 352 -8.04 -16.06 1.56
N TYR A 353 -8.71 -14.90 1.68
CA TYR A 353 -10.18 -14.86 1.70
C TYR A 353 -10.78 -15.36 0.38
N ALA A 354 -10.22 -14.95 -0.75
CA ALA A 354 -10.77 -15.25 -2.07
C ALA A 354 -10.65 -16.74 -2.47
N GLU A 355 -9.82 -17.52 -1.80
CA GLU A 355 -9.73 -18.97 -2.02
C GLU A 355 -10.93 -19.73 -1.44
N ASP A 356 -11.49 -19.24 -0.31
CA ASP A 356 -12.59 -19.89 0.38
C ASP A 356 -13.95 -19.23 0.09
N HIS A 357 -13.93 -17.99 -0.44
CA HIS A 357 -15.11 -17.15 -0.66
C HIS A 357 -15.04 -16.45 -2.00
N ALA A 358 -16.18 -16.00 -2.51
CA ALA A 358 -16.20 -15.13 -3.67
C ALA A 358 -15.53 -13.77 -3.33
N ALA A 359 -14.51 -13.37 -4.08
CA ALA A 359 -13.77 -12.11 -3.84
C ALA A 359 -14.71 -10.89 -3.76
N SER A 360 -15.81 -10.89 -4.51
CA SER A 360 -16.82 -9.83 -4.52
C SER A 360 -17.60 -9.67 -3.21
N THR A 361 -17.49 -10.61 -2.28
CA THR A 361 -18.15 -10.55 -0.96
C THR A 361 -17.26 -10.07 0.16
N LEU A 362 -15.98 -9.78 -0.13
CA LEU A 362 -15.02 -9.32 0.84
C LEU A 362 -15.38 -7.93 1.36
N ILE A 363 -15.42 -7.78 2.68
CA ILE A 363 -15.51 -6.50 3.37
C ILE A 363 -14.24 -6.26 4.20
N ALA A 364 -13.93 -5.00 4.47
CA ALA A 364 -12.67 -4.64 5.13
C ALA A 364 -12.47 -5.33 6.50
N SER A 365 -13.54 -5.59 7.24
CA SER A 365 -13.46 -6.28 8.54
C SER A 365 -13.09 -7.76 8.46
N ASP A 366 -13.08 -8.36 7.28
CA ASP A 366 -12.62 -9.73 7.09
C ASP A 366 -11.08 -9.80 7.04
N LEU A 367 -10.43 -8.81 6.42
CA LEU A 367 -8.98 -8.80 6.23
C LEU A 367 -8.18 -9.11 7.50
N PRO A 368 -8.44 -8.49 8.66
CA PRO A 368 -7.68 -8.78 9.88
C PRO A 368 -7.81 -10.24 10.36
N ARG A 369 -8.89 -10.94 10.00
CA ARG A 369 -9.10 -12.35 10.35
C ARG A 369 -8.17 -13.28 9.56
N TYR A 370 -7.79 -12.87 8.34
CA TYR A 370 -6.92 -13.63 7.45
C TYR A 370 -5.43 -13.29 7.58
N PHE A 371 -5.03 -12.32 8.44
CA PHE A 371 -3.60 -12.04 8.67
C PHE A 371 -2.82 -13.27 9.15
N SER A 372 -3.42 -14.10 10.00
CA SER A 372 -2.79 -15.34 10.47
C SER A 372 -2.52 -16.30 9.31
N GLU A 373 -3.48 -16.46 8.42
CA GLU A 373 -3.35 -17.33 7.25
C GLU A 373 -2.31 -16.78 6.27
N ALA A 374 -2.33 -15.48 5.99
CA ALA A 374 -1.33 -14.82 5.16
C ALA A 374 0.10 -15.01 5.69
N ILE A 375 0.30 -14.86 7.01
CA ILE A 375 1.60 -15.11 7.65
C ILE A 375 2.00 -16.58 7.53
N PHE A 376 1.06 -17.51 7.75
CA PHE A 376 1.33 -18.94 7.66
C PHE A 376 1.76 -19.35 6.24
N ARG A 377 1.04 -18.88 5.22
CA ARG A 377 1.36 -19.14 3.82
C ARG A 377 2.72 -18.56 3.44
N MET A 378 2.99 -17.30 3.80
CA MET A 378 4.28 -16.68 3.52
C MET A 378 5.46 -17.46 4.11
N LYS A 379 5.30 -18.05 5.32
CA LYS A 379 6.33 -18.90 5.94
C LYS A 379 6.58 -20.21 5.18
N ASN A 380 5.56 -20.73 4.51
CA ASN A 380 5.58 -22.05 3.87
C ASN A 380 5.72 -21.98 2.34
N VAL A 381 5.96 -20.78 1.77
CA VAL A 381 6.29 -20.67 0.33
C VAL A 381 7.57 -21.46 0.07
N GLU A 382 7.49 -22.45 -0.81
CA GLU A 382 8.66 -23.15 -1.33
C GLU A 382 9.49 -22.20 -2.22
N CYS A 383 10.82 -22.37 -2.21
CA CYS A 383 11.74 -21.53 -3.00
C CYS A 383 11.70 -21.94 -4.47
#